data_fa5725134d88e92a96402a063160697f
#
_entry.id   fa5725134d88e92a96402a063160697f
#
_cell.length_a   1.000
_cell.length_b   1.000
_cell.length_c   1.000
_cell.angle_alpha   90.00
_cell.angle_beta   90.00
_cell.angle_gamma   90.00
#
_symmetry.space_group_name_H-M   'P 1'
#
loop_
_entity.id
_entity.type
_entity.pdbx_description
1 polymer ?
#
loop_
_entity_poly.entity_id
_entity_poly.type
_entity_poly.pdbx_seq_one_letter_code
_entity_poly.pdbx_strand_id
1 'polypeptide(L)'
;MDLEKLLKNFDKDEKTKDYSATDVGDEKIVFITTCQYREQGSLYDFSDHEYAAVATLLEKTGVPQGSYQFIPAVREPNTVEDDLTTADYNTHRPFLYEDLDAIKPDLIIPFGNVALRTLLKKSGLFNKRGKEFVYEGCPVVPTYSSELVFLEPKLRKLFVQDVNNAYDKFILNKNKFDGTGYVLCKTIEEFNEQMDLAEQHEFLGADIETTGLDFKKDEMSTIAFSYGESQAFTVPINHRESPFDDADKEIIKQRLSDLMANKNIEKIFHNCQFDIKFMK
;
A
#
# COMPACT_ATOMS: atom_id res chain seq x y z
N MET A 1 -31.92 -6.16 7.24
CA MET A 1 -30.62 -6.60 7.83
C MET A 1 -30.41 -5.72 9.05
N ASP A 2 -30.24 -6.33 10.22
CA ASP A 2 -30.31 -5.61 11.51
C ASP A 2 -29.01 -4.80 11.71
N LEU A 3 -29.12 -3.48 11.68
CA LEU A 3 -28.01 -2.49 11.76
C LEU A 3 -27.25 -2.60 13.09
N GLU A 4 -27.96 -2.85 14.21
CA GLU A 4 -27.34 -3.05 15.53
C GLU A 4 -26.44 -4.29 15.58
N LYS A 5 -26.80 -5.32 14.81
CA LYS A 5 -26.02 -6.54 14.70
C LYS A 5 -24.74 -6.35 13.87
N LEU A 6 -24.78 -5.45 12.88
CA LEU A 6 -23.63 -5.05 12.09
C LEU A 6 -22.64 -4.21 12.91
N LEU A 7 -23.13 -3.27 13.70
CA LEU A 7 -22.31 -2.42 14.57
C LEU A 7 -21.63 -3.22 15.70
N LYS A 8 -22.33 -4.21 16.29
CA LYS A 8 -21.74 -5.11 17.30
C LYS A 8 -20.64 -6.03 16.77
N ASN A 9 -20.61 -6.29 15.47
CA ASN A 9 -19.51 -7.03 14.84
C ASN A 9 -18.29 -6.15 14.54
N PHE A 10 -18.44 -4.83 14.57
CA PHE A 10 -17.33 -3.89 14.44
C PHE A 10 -16.40 -3.89 15.68
N ASP A 11 -16.98 -4.10 16.87
CA ASP A 11 -16.25 -4.04 18.15
C ASP A 11 -15.49 -5.33 18.51
N LYS A 12 -15.67 -6.42 17.76
CA LYS A 12 -15.14 -7.74 18.15
C LYS A 12 -13.76 -8.10 17.60
N ASP A 13 -13.30 -7.43 16.57
CA ASP A 13 -12.02 -7.73 15.95
C ASP A 13 -11.00 -6.60 16.18
N GLU A 14 -10.17 -6.78 17.18
CA GLU A 14 -8.87 -6.17 17.49
C GLU A 14 -8.79 -5.26 18.72
N LYS A 15 -7.80 -5.60 19.56
CA LYS A 15 -7.29 -4.77 20.64
C LYS A 15 -6.80 -3.44 20.06
N THR A 16 -7.45 -2.36 20.46
CA THR A 16 -7.00 -0.99 20.20
C THR A 16 -5.57 -0.80 20.68
N LYS A 17 -4.67 -0.51 19.77
CA LYS A 17 -3.39 0.10 20.10
C LYS A 17 -3.68 1.54 20.52
N ASP A 18 -3.25 1.87 21.73
CA ASP A 18 -3.29 3.23 22.27
C ASP A 18 -2.37 4.13 21.45
N TYR A 19 -2.93 4.87 20.49
CA TYR A 19 -2.24 5.96 19.83
C TYR A 19 -2.49 7.22 20.64
N SER A 20 -1.58 7.53 21.57
CA SER A 20 -1.55 8.84 22.20
C SER A 20 -1.37 9.90 21.11
N ALA A 21 -2.31 10.86 21.08
CA ALA A 21 -2.25 12.04 20.22
C ALA A 21 -1.02 12.88 20.59
N THR A 22 0.08 12.65 19.89
CA THR A 22 1.25 13.51 19.89
C THR A 22 1.51 13.92 18.46
N ASP A 23 1.53 15.24 18.25
CA ASP A 23 1.81 15.99 17.03
C ASP A 23 0.69 15.97 15.98
N VAL A 24 -0.21 16.96 16.11
CA VAL A 24 -1.02 17.44 14.98
C VAL A 24 -0.02 18.15 14.05
N GLY A 25 0.40 17.48 12.99
CA GLY A 25 1.17 18.10 11.94
C GLY A 25 0.36 19.18 11.23
N ASP A 26 1.03 20.13 10.57
CA ASP A 26 0.39 21.15 9.71
C ASP A 26 -0.15 20.55 8.39
N GLU A 27 -0.08 19.22 8.21
CA GLU A 27 -0.50 18.53 6.98
C GLU A 27 -2.01 18.58 6.80
N LYS A 28 -2.42 18.82 5.57
CA LYS A 28 -3.82 18.91 5.17
C LYS A 28 -4.20 17.75 4.27
N ILE A 29 -4.86 16.76 4.82
CA ILE A 29 -5.38 15.62 4.05
C ILE A 29 -6.86 15.85 3.74
N VAL A 30 -7.25 15.67 2.48
CA VAL A 30 -8.64 15.78 2.07
C VAL A 30 -9.17 14.43 1.62
N PHE A 31 -10.21 13.97 2.31
CA PHE A 31 -11.04 12.85 1.86
C PHE A 31 -12.24 13.40 1.07
N ILE A 32 -12.41 12.96 -0.18
CA ILE A 32 -13.55 13.37 -1.00
C ILE A 32 -14.61 12.27 -0.92
N THR A 33 -15.76 12.59 -0.36
CA THR A 33 -16.93 11.69 -0.24
C THR A 33 -17.81 11.76 -1.48
N THR A 34 -18.81 10.86 -1.60
CA THR A 34 -19.74 10.84 -2.73
C THR A 34 -20.60 12.11 -2.77
N CYS A 35 -21.30 12.38 -1.68
CA CYS A 35 -22.21 13.51 -1.59
C CYS A 35 -22.32 14.03 -0.16
N GLN A 36 -23.05 15.12 0.01
CA GLN A 36 -23.37 15.71 1.28
C GLN A 36 -24.66 15.09 1.84
N TYR A 37 -24.63 14.63 3.10
CA TYR A 37 -25.83 14.14 3.79
C TYR A 37 -26.46 15.26 4.61
N ARG A 38 -27.80 15.38 4.56
CA ARG A 38 -28.56 16.24 5.46
C ARG A 38 -29.36 15.39 6.42
N GLU A 39 -29.00 15.37 7.69
CA GLU A 39 -29.91 15.05 8.76
C GLU A 39 -30.46 16.35 9.39
N GLN A 40 -31.62 16.25 10.09
CA GLN A 40 -32.33 17.42 10.62
C GLN A 40 -31.40 18.34 11.42
N GLY A 41 -30.91 19.39 10.78
CA GLY A 41 -30.19 20.49 11.40
C GLY A 41 -28.66 20.46 11.31
N SER A 42 -28.05 19.47 10.69
CA SER A 42 -26.60 19.43 10.45
C SER A 42 -26.24 19.09 9.02
N LEU A 43 -25.10 19.59 8.59
CA LEU A 43 -24.47 19.25 7.32
C LEU A 43 -23.36 18.27 7.62
N TYR A 44 -23.57 16.98 7.29
CA TYR A 44 -22.56 15.96 7.35
C TYR A 44 -22.17 15.52 5.96
N ASP A 45 -20.93 15.15 5.77
CA ASP A 45 -20.39 14.71 4.48
C ASP A 45 -20.87 13.31 4.09
N PHE A 46 -21.42 12.55 5.05
CA PHE A 46 -22.05 11.24 4.87
C PHE A 46 -22.93 10.89 6.08
N SER A 47 -23.72 9.81 6.00
CA SER A 47 -24.62 9.44 7.10
C SER A 47 -23.84 9.21 8.41
N ASP A 48 -24.46 9.45 9.56
CA ASP A 48 -23.80 9.25 10.88
C ASP A 48 -23.23 7.85 11.03
N HIS A 49 -23.89 6.83 10.48
CA HIS A 49 -23.43 5.44 10.52
C HIS A 49 -22.22 5.19 9.63
N GLU A 50 -22.21 5.75 8.43
CA GLU A 50 -21.04 5.67 7.52
C GLU A 50 -19.89 6.48 8.08
N TYR A 51 -20.18 7.65 8.67
CA TYR A 51 -19.18 8.46 9.35
C TYR A 51 -18.52 7.67 10.48
N ALA A 52 -19.31 7.10 11.38
CA ALA A 52 -18.81 6.30 12.50
C ALA A 52 -17.95 5.12 12.00
N ALA A 53 -18.40 4.43 10.93
CA ALA A 53 -17.66 3.32 10.35
C ALA A 53 -16.31 3.77 9.75
N VAL A 54 -16.30 4.86 8.99
CA VAL A 54 -15.07 5.41 8.39
C VAL A 54 -14.16 5.99 9.48
N ALA A 55 -14.68 6.73 10.45
CA ALA A 55 -13.90 7.23 11.57
C ALA A 55 -13.20 6.11 12.33
N THR A 56 -13.92 5.02 12.65
CA THR A 56 -13.33 3.83 13.28
C THR A 56 -12.25 3.17 12.41
N LEU A 57 -12.39 3.20 11.08
CA LEU A 57 -11.36 2.68 10.18
C LEU A 57 -10.16 3.62 10.10
N LEU A 58 -10.38 4.93 10.11
CA LEU A 58 -9.30 5.93 10.12
C LEU A 58 -8.50 5.89 11.42
N GLU A 59 -9.12 5.58 12.56
CA GLU A 59 -8.41 5.30 13.83
C GLU A 59 -7.44 4.12 13.72
N LYS A 60 -7.69 3.18 12.80
CA LYS A 60 -6.79 2.05 12.50
C LYS A 60 -5.68 2.41 11.52
N THR A 61 -5.71 3.61 10.98
CA THR A 61 -4.65 4.15 10.12
C THR A 61 -3.67 4.97 10.95
N GLY A 62 -2.49 5.23 10.40
CA GLY A 62 -1.53 6.13 11.03
C GLY A 62 -1.88 7.62 10.87
N VAL A 63 -3.04 7.96 10.27
CA VAL A 63 -3.45 9.34 10.00
C VAL A 63 -3.97 10.00 11.29
N PRO A 64 -3.34 11.09 11.78
CA PRO A 64 -3.76 11.73 13.03
C PRO A 64 -5.14 12.34 12.93
N GLN A 65 -5.92 12.26 14.02
CA GLN A 65 -7.15 13.01 14.14
C GLN A 65 -6.86 14.53 14.09
N GLY A 66 -7.57 15.25 13.20
CA GLY A 66 -7.37 16.69 13.01
C GLY A 66 -6.45 17.06 11.85
N SER A 67 -5.69 16.11 11.26
CA SER A 67 -4.90 16.37 10.05
C SER A 67 -5.71 16.18 8.76
N TYR A 68 -6.98 15.84 8.85
CA TYR A 68 -7.82 15.59 7.69
C TYR A 68 -9.19 16.22 7.79
N GLN A 69 -9.81 16.44 6.64
CA GLN A 69 -11.20 16.87 6.53
C GLN A 69 -11.90 16.17 5.37
N PHE A 70 -13.22 16.16 5.42
CA PHE A 70 -14.06 15.59 4.38
C PHE A 70 -14.69 16.72 3.56
N ILE A 71 -14.73 16.53 2.23
CA ILE A 71 -15.48 17.40 1.32
C ILE A 71 -16.30 16.54 0.36
N PRO A 72 -17.52 16.95 -0.04
CA PRO A 72 -18.37 16.19 -0.95
C PRO A 72 -17.95 16.40 -2.41
N ALA A 73 -17.94 15.32 -3.20
CA ALA A 73 -17.78 15.40 -4.64
C ALA A 73 -19.02 16.03 -5.33
N VAL A 74 -20.20 15.77 -4.77
CA VAL A 74 -21.50 16.27 -5.22
C VAL A 74 -22.19 16.97 -4.05
N ARG A 75 -22.61 18.22 -4.24
CA ARG A 75 -23.24 19.01 -3.16
C ARG A 75 -24.73 18.73 -2.97
N GLU A 76 -25.32 17.87 -3.81
CA GLU A 76 -26.70 17.43 -3.65
C GLU A 76 -26.77 16.30 -2.60
N PRO A 77 -27.66 16.39 -1.60
CA PRO A 77 -27.76 15.38 -0.57
C PRO A 77 -28.34 14.07 -1.09
N ASN A 78 -27.92 12.96 -0.52
CA ASN A 78 -28.42 11.61 -0.79
C ASN A 78 -28.28 11.17 -2.27
N THR A 79 -27.27 11.65 -2.95
CA THR A 79 -27.01 11.29 -4.35
C THR A 79 -26.43 9.89 -4.45
N VAL A 80 -27.01 9.08 -5.33
CA VAL A 80 -26.54 7.73 -5.64
C VAL A 80 -25.78 7.76 -6.96
N GLU A 81 -24.72 6.97 -7.10
CA GLU A 81 -23.85 6.95 -8.30
C GLU A 81 -24.66 6.70 -9.60
N ASP A 82 -25.62 5.77 -9.54
CA ASP A 82 -26.41 5.36 -10.70
C ASP A 82 -27.34 6.46 -11.24
N ASP A 83 -27.65 7.46 -10.42
CA ASP A 83 -28.50 8.59 -10.80
C ASP A 83 -27.70 9.73 -11.46
N LEU A 84 -26.35 9.70 -11.41
CA LEU A 84 -25.50 10.77 -11.89
C LEU A 84 -25.19 10.66 -13.37
N THR A 85 -25.56 11.70 -14.10
CA THR A 85 -25.19 11.90 -15.51
C THR A 85 -23.85 12.63 -15.65
N THR A 86 -23.31 12.67 -16.86
CA THR A 86 -22.10 13.46 -17.13
C THR A 86 -22.31 14.95 -16.90
N ALA A 87 -23.53 15.46 -17.08
CA ALA A 87 -23.88 16.84 -16.81
C ALA A 87 -23.77 17.16 -15.32
N ASP A 88 -24.22 16.26 -14.45
CA ASP A 88 -24.17 16.43 -12.99
C ASP A 88 -22.72 16.54 -12.51
N TYR A 89 -21.84 15.64 -12.96
CA TYR A 89 -20.41 15.76 -12.67
C TYR A 89 -19.81 17.09 -13.11
N ASN A 90 -20.21 17.62 -14.26
CA ASN A 90 -19.71 18.91 -14.76
C ASN A 90 -20.25 20.08 -13.95
N THR A 91 -21.47 19.99 -13.44
CA THR A 91 -22.10 21.00 -12.59
C THR A 91 -21.41 21.09 -11.22
N HIS A 92 -21.08 19.96 -10.61
CA HIS A 92 -20.51 19.93 -9.26
C HIS A 92 -18.99 20.11 -9.20
N ARG A 93 -18.28 19.76 -10.26
CA ARG A 93 -16.81 19.84 -10.34
C ARG A 93 -16.21 21.20 -10.00
N PRO A 94 -16.73 22.34 -10.50
CA PRO A 94 -16.18 23.64 -10.15
C PRO A 94 -16.19 23.91 -8.65
N PHE A 95 -17.24 23.51 -7.95
CA PHE A 95 -17.34 23.69 -6.49
C PHE A 95 -16.31 22.84 -5.74
N LEU A 96 -16.08 21.58 -6.18
CA LEU A 96 -15.02 20.74 -5.61
C LEU A 96 -13.64 21.37 -5.82
N TYR A 97 -13.38 21.95 -6.98
CA TYR A 97 -12.12 22.60 -7.28
C TYR A 97 -11.91 23.87 -6.44
N GLU A 98 -12.95 24.67 -6.25
CA GLU A 98 -12.92 25.84 -5.36
C GLU A 98 -12.60 25.44 -3.92
N ASP A 99 -13.21 24.37 -3.41
CA ASP A 99 -12.93 23.85 -2.07
C ASP A 99 -11.45 23.40 -1.95
N LEU A 100 -10.94 22.65 -2.93
CA LEU A 100 -9.54 22.21 -2.96
C LEU A 100 -8.54 23.36 -3.06
N ASP A 101 -8.84 24.38 -3.87
CA ASP A 101 -8.01 25.59 -4.01
C ASP A 101 -7.96 26.41 -2.72
N ALA A 102 -9.05 26.43 -1.96
CA ALA A 102 -9.11 27.10 -0.67
C ALA A 102 -8.34 26.34 0.43
N ILE A 103 -8.42 25.00 0.41
CA ILE A 103 -7.78 24.13 1.40
C ILE A 103 -6.27 23.98 1.13
N LYS A 104 -5.89 23.83 -0.15
CA LYS A 104 -4.53 23.49 -0.61
C LYS A 104 -4.00 22.24 0.07
N PRO A 105 -4.59 21.07 -0.20
CA PRO A 105 -4.22 19.82 0.47
C PRO A 105 -2.82 19.33 0.07
N ASP A 106 -2.19 18.61 0.97
CA ASP A 106 -0.93 17.89 0.74
C ASP A 106 -1.17 16.48 0.18
N LEU A 107 -2.37 15.92 0.44
CA LEU A 107 -2.80 14.63 -0.05
C LEU A 107 -4.33 14.63 -0.24
N ILE A 108 -4.79 14.07 -1.37
CA ILE A 108 -6.21 13.89 -1.66
C ILE A 108 -6.53 12.40 -1.78
N ILE A 109 -7.55 11.94 -1.06
CA ILE A 109 -8.01 10.55 -1.10
C ILE A 109 -9.50 10.51 -1.50
N PRO A 110 -9.82 10.33 -2.80
CA PRO A 110 -11.20 10.19 -3.25
C PRO A 110 -11.80 8.84 -2.82
N PHE A 111 -12.97 8.89 -2.19
CA PHE A 111 -13.75 7.72 -1.79
C PHE A 111 -14.73 7.33 -2.90
N GLY A 112 -14.47 6.22 -3.54
CA GLY A 112 -15.36 5.66 -4.54
C GLY A 112 -15.24 6.29 -5.93
N ASN A 113 -16.09 5.81 -6.82
CA ASN A 113 -16.03 6.15 -8.24
C ASN A 113 -16.59 7.56 -8.52
N VAL A 114 -17.56 8.02 -7.73
CA VAL A 114 -18.13 9.37 -7.87
C VAL A 114 -17.06 10.43 -7.59
N ALA A 115 -16.37 10.33 -6.45
CA ALA A 115 -15.30 11.24 -6.09
C ALA A 115 -14.16 11.22 -7.12
N LEU A 116 -13.73 10.03 -7.55
CA LEU A 116 -12.71 9.86 -8.57
C LEU A 116 -13.11 10.52 -9.90
N ARG A 117 -14.37 10.34 -10.33
CA ARG A 117 -14.87 10.88 -11.60
C ARG A 117 -15.07 12.40 -11.54
N THR A 118 -15.54 12.92 -10.41
CA THR A 118 -15.67 14.37 -10.23
C THR A 118 -14.31 15.04 -10.26
N LEU A 119 -13.34 14.52 -9.51
CA LEU A 119 -12.01 15.11 -9.41
C LEU A 119 -11.19 14.95 -10.71
N LEU A 120 -11.01 13.73 -11.17
CA LEU A 120 -10.04 13.39 -12.21
C LEU A 120 -10.67 13.06 -13.57
N LYS A 121 -11.99 13.08 -13.70
CA LYS A 121 -12.71 12.64 -14.92
C LYS A 121 -12.40 11.17 -15.29
N LYS A 122 -12.04 10.35 -14.31
CA LYS A 122 -11.69 8.93 -14.47
C LYS A 122 -12.74 8.06 -13.79
N SER A 123 -13.01 6.89 -14.35
CA SER A 123 -13.90 5.87 -13.79
C SER A 123 -13.19 4.52 -13.71
N GLY A 124 -13.85 3.52 -13.13
CA GLY A 124 -13.29 2.17 -12.97
C GLY A 124 -12.36 2.07 -11.76
N LEU A 125 -12.90 2.40 -10.60
CA LEU A 125 -12.20 2.43 -9.32
C LEU A 125 -11.41 1.14 -9.02
N PHE A 126 -11.98 -0.06 -9.29
CA PHE A 126 -11.33 -1.33 -9.00
C PHE A 126 -9.91 -1.45 -9.56
N ASN A 127 -9.68 -0.88 -10.75
CA ASN A 127 -8.37 -0.89 -11.39
C ASN A 127 -7.50 0.31 -11.01
N LYS A 128 -8.03 1.24 -10.23
CA LYS A 128 -7.38 2.52 -9.91
C LYS A 128 -7.17 2.75 -8.41
N ARG A 129 -7.88 1.99 -7.54
CA ARG A 129 -7.68 2.10 -6.10
C ARG A 129 -6.22 1.83 -5.71
N GLY A 130 -5.72 2.58 -4.76
CA GLY A 130 -4.34 2.48 -4.29
C GLY A 130 -3.28 2.93 -5.31
N LYS A 131 -3.69 3.34 -6.52
CA LYS A 131 -2.77 3.89 -7.53
C LYS A 131 -2.67 5.40 -7.40
N GLU A 132 -1.53 5.90 -7.80
CA GLU A 132 -1.17 7.31 -7.69
C GLU A 132 -1.62 8.09 -8.91
N PHE A 133 -2.23 9.23 -8.65
CA PHE A 133 -2.56 10.26 -9.62
C PHE A 133 -2.10 11.62 -9.09
N VAL A 134 -2.25 12.65 -9.88
CA VAL A 134 -1.91 14.02 -9.49
C VAL A 134 -3.04 14.95 -9.90
N TYR A 135 -3.41 15.86 -9.00
CA TYR A 135 -4.30 16.98 -9.26
C TYR A 135 -3.55 18.27 -8.87
N GLU A 136 -3.25 19.13 -9.85
CA GLU A 136 -2.52 20.41 -9.67
C GLU A 136 -1.26 20.32 -8.79
N GLY A 137 -0.50 19.25 -8.95
CA GLY A 137 0.73 19.00 -8.17
C GLY A 137 0.49 18.26 -6.85
N CYS A 138 -0.75 18.16 -6.38
CA CYS A 138 -1.10 17.41 -5.18
C CYS A 138 -1.27 15.91 -5.51
N PRO A 139 -0.70 14.98 -4.73
CA PRO A 139 -0.90 13.55 -4.89
C PRO A 139 -2.35 13.14 -4.60
N VAL A 140 -2.86 12.21 -5.41
CA VAL A 140 -4.22 11.69 -5.32
C VAL A 140 -4.17 10.16 -5.31
N VAL A 141 -4.73 9.54 -4.28
CA VAL A 141 -4.82 8.07 -4.16
C VAL A 141 -6.27 7.65 -3.89
N PRO A 142 -7.01 7.14 -4.88
CA PRO A 142 -8.39 6.72 -4.68
C PRO A 142 -8.49 5.41 -3.90
N THR A 143 -9.54 5.28 -3.08
CA THR A 143 -9.90 4.05 -2.38
C THR A 143 -11.41 3.78 -2.49
N TYR A 144 -11.90 2.73 -1.85
CA TYR A 144 -13.33 2.37 -1.84
C TYR A 144 -14.19 3.47 -1.22
N SER A 145 -15.46 3.55 -1.62
CA SER A 145 -16.41 4.46 -0.98
C SER A 145 -16.74 4.02 0.45
N SER A 146 -17.11 4.96 1.30
CA SER A 146 -17.58 4.73 2.67
C SER A 146 -18.73 3.74 2.72
N GLU A 147 -19.72 3.92 1.84
CA GLU A 147 -20.87 3.03 1.71
C GLU A 147 -20.46 1.59 1.39
N LEU A 148 -19.59 1.39 0.39
CA LEU A 148 -19.15 0.05 0.00
C LEU A 148 -18.36 -0.64 1.11
N VAL A 149 -17.52 0.09 1.81
CA VAL A 149 -16.73 -0.42 2.94
C VAL A 149 -17.63 -0.74 4.15
N PHE A 150 -18.71 0.02 4.32
CA PHE A 150 -19.72 -0.24 5.34
C PHE A 150 -20.48 -1.54 5.03
N LEU A 151 -20.94 -1.72 3.80
CA LEU A 151 -21.73 -2.88 3.36
C LEU A 151 -20.89 -4.17 3.23
N GLU A 152 -19.61 -4.06 2.84
CA GLU A 152 -18.73 -5.19 2.55
C GLU A 152 -17.51 -5.23 3.49
N PRO A 153 -17.61 -5.86 4.66
CA PRO A 153 -16.55 -5.87 5.69
C PRO A 153 -15.18 -6.35 5.19
N LYS A 154 -15.15 -7.27 4.21
CA LYS A 154 -13.89 -7.77 3.61
C LYS A 154 -13.06 -6.69 2.92
N LEU A 155 -13.67 -5.56 2.53
CA LEU A 155 -12.97 -4.46 1.87
C LEU A 155 -12.31 -3.48 2.87
N ARG A 156 -12.64 -3.55 4.15
CA ARG A 156 -12.13 -2.66 5.20
C ARG A 156 -10.61 -2.72 5.31
N LYS A 157 -10.04 -3.93 5.28
CA LYS A 157 -8.58 -4.11 5.30
C LYS A 157 -7.91 -3.41 4.11
N LEU A 158 -8.49 -3.52 2.93
CA LEU A 158 -7.97 -2.88 1.73
C LEU A 158 -8.09 -1.36 1.79
N PHE A 159 -9.19 -0.83 2.35
CA PHE A 159 -9.37 0.60 2.59
C PHE A 159 -8.29 1.15 3.52
N VAL A 160 -8.10 0.52 4.69
CA VAL A 160 -7.07 0.91 5.66
C VAL A 160 -5.67 0.85 5.03
N GLN A 161 -5.39 -0.19 4.25
CA GLN A 161 -4.12 -0.34 3.56
C GLN A 161 -3.88 0.77 2.53
N ASP A 162 -4.89 1.13 1.71
CA ASP A 162 -4.76 2.19 0.70
C ASP A 162 -4.47 3.54 1.37
N VAL A 163 -5.19 3.86 2.46
CA VAL A 163 -5.01 5.11 3.22
C VAL A 163 -3.63 5.15 3.87
N ASN A 164 -3.21 4.07 4.54
CA ASN A 164 -1.89 3.99 5.17
C ASN A 164 -0.76 4.15 4.15
N ASN A 165 -0.84 3.43 3.04
CA ASN A 165 0.19 3.50 2.00
C ASN A 165 0.30 4.93 1.43
N ALA A 166 -0.84 5.60 1.23
CA ALA A 166 -0.85 6.98 0.75
C ALA A 166 -0.24 7.94 1.78
N TYR A 167 -0.64 7.82 3.04
CA TYR A 167 -0.13 8.64 4.15
C TYR A 167 1.37 8.43 4.37
N ASP A 168 1.81 7.18 4.48
CA ASP A 168 3.22 6.82 4.67
C ASP A 168 4.09 7.35 3.53
N LYS A 169 3.60 7.25 2.29
CA LYS A 169 4.36 7.67 1.11
C LYS A 169 4.43 9.18 0.96
N PHE A 170 3.29 9.87 1.02
CA PHE A 170 3.20 11.27 0.60
C PHE A 170 3.33 12.26 1.76
N ILE A 171 2.99 11.86 2.97
CA ILE A 171 3.08 12.71 4.15
C ILE A 171 4.33 12.37 4.96
N LEU A 172 4.48 11.11 5.38
CA LEU A 172 5.63 10.71 6.20
C LEU A 172 6.90 10.45 5.39
N ASN A 173 6.82 10.47 4.06
CA ASN A 173 7.95 10.17 3.16
C ASN A 173 8.65 8.83 3.47
N LYS A 174 7.95 7.87 4.12
CA LYS A 174 8.51 6.59 4.54
C LYS A 174 8.85 5.66 3.37
N ASN A 175 8.19 5.84 2.22
CA ASN A 175 8.34 4.98 1.06
C ASN A 175 9.15 5.63 -0.07
N LYS A 176 10.09 6.49 0.24
CA LYS A 176 11.17 6.76 -0.72
C LYS A 176 12.07 5.53 -0.76
N PHE A 177 11.59 4.51 -1.52
CA PHE A 177 12.49 3.52 -2.06
C PHE A 177 13.47 4.27 -2.96
N ASP A 178 14.60 4.63 -2.41
CA ASP A 178 15.67 5.34 -3.14
C ASP A 178 16.64 4.38 -3.83
N GLY A 179 16.42 3.07 -3.66
CA GLY A 179 17.30 2.02 -4.18
C GLY A 179 18.64 1.89 -3.47
N THR A 180 18.92 2.71 -2.45
CA THR A 180 20.24 2.73 -1.80
C THR A 180 20.54 1.49 -1.00
N GLY A 181 19.51 0.75 -0.58
CA GLY A 181 19.65 -0.52 0.16
C GLY A 181 19.65 -1.76 -0.73
N TYR A 182 19.63 -1.60 -2.07
CA TYR A 182 19.69 -2.72 -3.02
C TYR A 182 21.05 -2.85 -3.65
N VAL A 183 21.67 -4.01 -3.50
CA VAL A 183 22.99 -4.31 -4.05
C VAL A 183 22.88 -5.41 -5.09
N LEU A 184 23.30 -5.10 -6.34
CA LEU A 184 23.63 -6.11 -7.32
C LEU A 184 25.09 -6.47 -7.12
N CYS A 185 25.38 -7.64 -6.58
CA CYS A 185 26.76 -8.10 -6.38
C CYS A 185 27.47 -8.30 -7.72
N LYS A 186 28.54 -7.55 -7.91
CA LYS A 186 29.38 -7.59 -9.13
C LYS A 186 30.77 -8.14 -8.86
N THR A 187 31.15 -8.27 -7.62
CA THR A 187 32.42 -8.87 -7.19
C THR A 187 32.20 -9.83 -6.04
N ILE A 188 33.18 -10.71 -5.80
CA ILE A 188 33.11 -11.67 -4.70
C ILE A 188 33.21 -10.97 -3.33
N GLU A 189 33.89 -9.84 -3.28
CA GLU A 189 33.98 -9.00 -2.09
C GLU A 189 32.61 -8.42 -1.72
N GLU A 190 31.90 -7.82 -2.68
CA GLU A 190 30.53 -7.31 -2.49
C GLU A 190 29.58 -8.43 -2.05
N PHE A 191 29.68 -9.60 -2.67
CA PHE A 191 28.89 -10.76 -2.24
C PHE A 191 29.18 -11.14 -0.79
N ASN A 192 30.46 -11.25 -0.41
CA ASN A 192 30.83 -11.61 0.95
C ASN A 192 30.36 -10.57 1.97
N GLU A 193 30.48 -9.28 1.67
CA GLU A 193 30.01 -8.20 2.54
C GLU A 193 28.48 -8.28 2.74
N GLN A 194 27.72 -8.52 1.67
CA GLN A 194 26.27 -8.64 1.78
C GLN A 194 25.85 -9.91 2.54
N MET A 195 26.56 -11.01 2.37
CA MET A 195 26.32 -12.24 3.14
C MET A 195 26.60 -12.03 4.63
N ASP A 196 27.71 -11.35 4.98
CA ASP A 196 28.05 -11.04 6.37
C ASP A 196 26.98 -10.16 7.04
N LEU A 197 26.38 -9.22 6.30
CA LEU A 197 25.26 -8.41 6.77
C LEU A 197 23.99 -9.26 6.95
N ALA A 198 23.65 -10.08 5.97
CA ALA A 198 22.46 -10.92 6.00
C ALA A 198 22.52 -11.96 7.15
N GLU A 199 23.68 -12.53 7.43
CA GLU A 199 23.88 -13.52 8.50
C GLU A 199 23.71 -12.96 9.92
N GLN A 200 23.63 -11.62 10.08
CA GLN A 200 23.34 -10.97 11.36
C GLN A 200 21.83 -10.92 11.69
N HIS A 201 20.98 -11.32 10.76
CA HIS A 201 19.53 -11.28 10.91
C HIS A 201 18.95 -12.65 11.22
N GLU A 202 17.86 -12.68 11.98
CA GLU A 202 17.12 -13.91 12.30
C GLU A 202 16.28 -14.43 11.14
N PHE A 203 15.90 -13.54 10.18
CA PHE A 203 15.01 -13.84 9.07
C PHE A 203 15.60 -13.31 7.76
N LEU A 204 15.53 -14.13 6.71
CA LEU A 204 15.88 -13.75 5.34
C LEU A 204 14.76 -14.12 4.38
N GLY A 205 14.24 -13.13 3.67
CA GLY A 205 13.45 -13.38 2.46
C GLY A 205 14.39 -13.87 1.36
N ALA A 206 14.02 -14.89 0.61
CA ALA A 206 14.82 -15.37 -0.53
C ALA A 206 13.94 -15.72 -1.71
N ASP A 207 14.45 -15.47 -2.90
CA ASP A 207 13.81 -15.78 -4.19
C ASP A 207 14.87 -16.10 -5.23
N ILE A 208 14.54 -16.99 -6.20
CA ILE A 208 15.47 -17.37 -7.27
C ILE A 208 14.86 -17.14 -8.65
N GLU A 209 15.73 -16.85 -9.61
CA GLU A 209 15.43 -16.93 -11.03
C GLU A 209 16.21 -18.08 -11.66
N THR A 210 15.58 -18.79 -12.61
CA THR A 210 16.15 -19.96 -13.24
C THR A 210 16.15 -19.84 -14.74
N THR A 211 16.98 -20.62 -15.43
CA THR A 211 17.02 -20.68 -16.90
C THR A 211 15.82 -21.38 -17.51
N GLY A 212 15.06 -22.12 -16.71
CA GLY A 212 13.82 -22.81 -17.08
C GLY A 212 13.19 -23.52 -15.88
N LEU A 213 12.21 -24.38 -16.12
CA LEU A 213 11.40 -25.00 -15.05
C LEU A 213 11.82 -26.43 -14.67
N ASP A 214 12.72 -27.04 -15.42
CA ASP A 214 13.17 -28.43 -15.20
C ASP A 214 14.49 -28.45 -14.40
N PHE A 215 14.39 -28.59 -13.08
CA PHE A 215 15.54 -28.59 -12.16
C PHE A 215 16.60 -29.64 -12.47
N LYS A 216 16.37 -30.58 -13.41
CA LYS A 216 17.36 -31.56 -13.87
C LYS A 216 18.16 -31.09 -15.09
N LYS A 217 17.71 -30.07 -15.78
CA LYS A 217 18.31 -29.55 -17.02
C LYS A 217 18.62 -28.07 -16.94
N ASP A 218 17.86 -27.35 -16.14
CA ASP A 218 17.96 -25.92 -15.97
C ASP A 218 18.76 -25.59 -14.72
N GLU A 219 19.29 -24.37 -14.66
CA GLU A 219 20.15 -23.91 -13.58
C GLU A 219 19.54 -22.68 -12.90
N MET A 220 19.92 -22.46 -11.65
CA MET A 220 19.66 -21.21 -10.95
C MET A 220 20.49 -20.10 -11.60
N SER A 221 19.81 -19.13 -12.19
CA SER A 221 20.40 -17.98 -12.86
C SER A 221 20.84 -16.91 -11.88
N THR A 222 19.93 -16.50 -10.99
CA THR A 222 20.18 -15.53 -9.94
C THR A 222 19.53 -15.96 -8.64
N ILE A 223 20.04 -15.45 -7.52
CA ILE A 223 19.38 -15.53 -6.21
C ILE A 223 19.35 -14.14 -5.60
N ALA A 224 18.22 -13.81 -4.96
CA ALA A 224 18.06 -12.57 -4.23
C ALA A 224 17.74 -12.86 -2.76
N PHE A 225 18.25 -12.02 -1.87
CA PHE A 225 17.94 -12.03 -0.45
C PHE A 225 17.48 -10.66 0.01
N SER A 226 16.52 -10.66 0.97
CA SER A 226 16.10 -9.46 1.68
C SER A 226 16.24 -9.71 3.17
N TYR A 227 16.85 -8.76 3.88
CA TYR A 227 17.06 -8.82 5.33
C TYR A 227 16.51 -7.59 6.07
N GLY A 228 15.76 -6.73 5.35
CA GLY A 228 15.11 -5.55 5.91
C GLY A 228 14.13 -4.92 4.91
N GLU A 229 13.35 -3.92 5.35
CA GLU A 229 12.33 -3.27 4.51
C GLU A 229 12.88 -2.64 3.23
N SER A 230 14.12 -2.18 3.24
CA SER A 230 14.79 -1.58 2.09
C SER A 230 16.19 -2.13 1.91
N GLN A 231 16.46 -3.32 2.41
CA GLN A 231 17.79 -3.94 2.39
C GLN A 231 17.70 -5.30 1.70
N ALA A 232 18.31 -5.39 0.54
CA ALA A 232 18.34 -6.62 -0.23
C ALA A 232 19.57 -6.65 -1.17
N PHE A 233 19.95 -7.86 -1.58
CA PHE A 233 20.97 -8.02 -2.60
C PHE A 233 20.62 -9.14 -3.57
N THR A 234 21.19 -9.07 -4.76
CA THR A 234 21.02 -10.05 -5.82
C THR A 234 22.39 -10.54 -6.31
N VAL A 235 22.51 -11.83 -6.50
CA VAL A 235 23.72 -12.50 -6.95
C VAL A 235 23.44 -13.18 -8.30
N PRO A 236 23.98 -12.67 -9.43
CA PRO A 236 23.75 -13.24 -10.75
C PRO A 236 24.75 -14.37 -11.04
N ILE A 237 24.48 -15.58 -10.52
CA ILE A 237 25.43 -16.70 -10.52
C ILE A 237 25.69 -17.23 -11.93
N ASN A 238 24.61 -17.70 -12.61
CA ASN A 238 24.66 -18.25 -13.97
C ASN A 238 23.89 -17.37 -14.96
N HIS A 239 23.70 -16.11 -14.64
CA HIS A 239 23.13 -15.15 -15.59
C HIS A 239 24.11 -14.91 -16.74
N ARG A 240 23.61 -14.67 -17.96
CA ARG A 240 24.42 -14.40 -19.16
C ARG A 240 25.40 -13.22 -18.99
N GLU A 241 25.09 -12.29 -18.10
CA GLU A 241 25.92 -11.13 -17.76
C GLU A 241 26.56 -11.29 -16.36
N SER A 242 26.72 -12.53 -15.88
CA SER A 242 27.36 -12.79 -14.59
C SER A 242 28.82 -12.28 -14.63
N PRO A 243 29.23 -11.51 -13.61
CA PRO A 243 30.62 -11.05 -13.50
C PRO A 243 31.55 -12.11 -12.87
N PHE A 244 30.99 -13.22 -12.35
CA PHE A 244 31.71 -14.21 -11.57
C PHE A 244 32.35 -15.27 -12.46
N ASP A 245 33.61 -15.56 -12.21
CA ASP A 245 34.31 -16.69 -12.82
C ASP A 245 33.97 -18.02 -12.11
N ASP A 246 34.54 -19.14 -12.57
CA ASP A 246 34.21 -20.45 -11.99
C ASP A 246 34.70 -20.60 -10.54
N ALA A 247 35.82 -19.95 -10.16
CA ALA A 247 36.31 -19.98 -8.80
C ALA A 247 35.39 -19.17 -7.85
N ASP A 248 34.92 -18.00 -8.28
CA ASP A 248 33.93 -17.20 -7.56
C ASP A 248 32.64 -17.96 -7.37
N LYS A 249 32.16 -18.63 -8.42
CA LYS A 249 30.92 -19.42 -8.34
C LYS A 249 31.01 -20.56 -7.33
N GLU A 250 32.14 -21.20 -7.18
CA GLU A 250 32.32 -22.25 -6.16
C GLU A 250 32.28 -21.65 -4.74
N ILE A 251 32.88 -20.48 -4.53
CA ILE A 251 32.81 -19.76 -3.25
C ILE A 251 31.35 -19.39 -2.93
N ILE A 252 30.64 -18.83 -3.93
CA ILE A 252 29.23 -18.45 -3.80
C ILE A 252 28.38 -19.65 -3.44
N LYS A 253 28.52 -20.77 -4.16
CA LYS A 253 27.76 -21.99 -3.88
C LYS A 253 28.02 -22.53 -2.47
N GLN A 254 29.27 -22.55 -2.04
CA GLN A 254 29.61 -23.03 -0.69
C GLN A 254 28.97 -22.14 0.36
N ARG A 255 29.09 -20.82 0.25
CA ARG A 255 28.49 -19.88 1.20
C ARG A 255 26.97 -19.93 1.23
N LEU A 256 26.32 -20.06 0.09
CA LEU A 256 24.88 -20.27 0.01
C LEU A 256 24.45 -21.58 0.67
N SER A 257 25.20 -22.66 0.47
CA SER A 257 24.95 -23.94 1.14
C SER A 257 25.04 -23.82 2.67
N ASP A 258 26.08 -23.15 3.16
CA ASP A 258 26.28 -22.90 4.57
C ASP A 258 25.15 -22.06 5.18
N LEU A 259 24.75 -20.98 4.47
CA LEU A 259 23.61 -20.15 4.86
C LEU A 259 22.31 -20.97 4.93
N MET A 260 22.02 -21.80 3.92
CA MET A 260 20.80 -22.63 3.90
C MET A 260 20.81 -23.67 5.03
N ALA A 261 21.95 -24.19 5.39
CA ALA A 261 22.10 -25.14 6.51
C ALA A 261 22.04 -24.48 7.90
N ASN A 262 22.24 -23.17 7.99
CA ASN A 262 22.22 -22.44 9.25
C ASN A 262 20.81 -22.38 9.85
N LYS A 263 20.58 -23.13 10.93
CA LYS A 263 19.28 -23.23 11.61
C LYS A 263 18.95 -22.01 12.48
N ASN A 264 19.90 -21.11 12.73
CA ASN A 264 19.65 -19.89 13.51
C ASN A 264 19.04 -18.79 12.68
N ILE A 265 19.02 -18.94 11.36
CA ILE A 265 18.45 -17.97 10.42
C ILE A 265 17.27 -18.63 9.72
N GLU A 266 16.08 -18.08 9.86
CA GLU A 266 14.89 -18.54 9.18
C GLU A 266 14.85 -18.00 7.74
N LYS A 267 14.65 -18.87 6.75
CA LYS A 267 14.56 -18.52 5.34
C LYS A 267 13.11 -18.53 4.89
N ILE A 268 12.65 -17.42 4.35
CA ILE A 268 11.27 -17.19 3.93
C ILE A 268 11.22 -17.15 2.39
N PHE A 269 10.46 -18.06 1.80
CA PHE A 269 10.28 -18.16 0.35
C PHE A 269 8.80 -18.06 0.00
N HIS A 270 8.50 -17.50 -1.16
CA HIS A 270 7.19 -17.65 -1.75
C HIS A 270 7.13 -18.95 -2.55
N ASN A 271 6.28 -19.92 -2.15
CA ASN A 271 6.15 -21.21 -2.84
C ASN A 271 7.46 -22.02 -2.92
N CYS A 272 8.17 -22.15 -1.81
CA CYS A 272 9.51 -22.74 -1.65
C CYS A 272 9.73 -24.12 -2.32
N GLN A 273 8.67 -24.85 -2.69
CA GLN A 273 8.79 -26.16 -3.34
C GLN A 273 9.51 -26.12 -4.71
N PHE A 274 9.45 -24.98 -5.37
CA PHE A 274 10.18 -24.76 -6.60
C PHE A 274 11.64 -24.46 -6.30
N ASP A 275 11.91 -23.48 -5.46
CA ASP A 275 13.24 -22.96 -5.15
C ASP A 275 14.17 -24.03 -4.58
N ILE A 276 13.68 -24.80 -3.61
CA ILE A 276 14.46 -25.87 -2.94
C ILE A 276 14.97 -26.93 -3.92
N LYS A 277 14.31 -27.18 -5.04
CA LYS A 277 14.74 -28.15 -6.04
C LYS A 277 16.01 -27.71 -6.75
N PHE A 278 16.19 -26.42 -6.96
CA PHE A 278 17.36 -25.84 -7.60
C PHE A 278 18.51 -25.58 -6.62
N MET A 279 18.24 -25.57 -5.32
CA MET A 279 19.24 -25.36 -4.27
C MET A 279 19.86 -26.67 -3.73
N LYS A 280 19.50 -27.82 -4.28
CA LYS A 280 20.05 -29.15 -3.93
C LYS A 280 21.32 -29.45 -4.78
#